data_113c7515a3e557367ca72f3fe660dbab
#
_entry.id   113c7515a3e557367ca72f3fe660dbab
#
_cell.length_a   1.000
_cell.length_b   1.000
_cell.length_c   1.000
_cell.angle_alpha   90.00
_cell.angle_beta   90.00
_cell.angle_gamma   90.00
#
_symmetry.space_group_name_H-M   'P 1'
#
loop_
_entity.id
_entity.type
_entity.pdbx_description
1 polymer ?
#
loop_
_entity_poly.entity_id
_entity_poly.type
_entity_poly.pdbx_seq_one_letter_code
_entity_poly.pdbx_strand_id
1 'polypeptide(L)'
;GYQFEFVDSKMDFGKYRLLILPDLIPVDKKLKEKLDRFMNGGGKIFLSHEAGLIKEKEGIREFALPRWGISYKGEAPYEPDFIVPKGEAGKGLPCVEHVMYVRGSEVEATDRGKVCCMVKRPVFNRTYEHFSSHMHAPSSGEEVYPGIVEGENSFYFAHPIFTIYHLYRPGWCRKLFCNIMNMLLPNPVVKHNGPSSLEVELLEQKEEKRLILHLLHYIPQHRSEYVDTVEEIIPLYHVEVWIKTEKKPEGAIFVPEGEPVDIRLEDGYVHIKVAKVEGHRMIALSYR
;
A
#
# COMPACT_ATOMS: atom_id res chain seq x y z
N GLY A 1 -2.51 -5.25 -9.94
CA GLY A 1 -2.81 -4.16 -9.00
C GLY A 1 -3.95 -4.50 -8.07
N TYR A 2 -3.96 -3.84 -6.91
CA TYR A 2 -5.10 -3.95 -6.00
C TYR A 2 -6.18 -2.97 -6.44
N GLN A 3 -7.44 -3.42 -6.41
CA GLN A 3 -8.59 -2.55 -6.62
C GLN A 3 -8.93 -1.89 -5.27
N PHE A 4 -9.15 -0.59 -5.24
CA PHE A 4 -9.39 0.14 -4.00
C PHE A 4 -10.42 1.26 -4.18
N GLU A 5 -11.00 1.68 -3.08
CA GLU A 5 -11.90 2.84 -2.98
C GLU A 5 -11.48 3.71 -1.81
N PHE A 6 -11.70 5.01 -1.91
CA PHE A 6 -11.60 5.90 -0.75
C PHE A 6 -12.89 5.82 0.06
N VAL A 7 -12.73 5.61 1.36
CA VAL A 7 -13.86 5.47 2.28
C VAL A 7 -13.76 6.46 3.44
N ASP A 8 -14.87 6.93 3.91
CA ASP A 8 -14.96 7.73 5.13
C ASP A 8 -15.46 6.89 6.33
N SER A 9 -15.39 7.46 7.52
CA SER A 9 -15.81 6.79 8.75
C SER A 9 -17.32 6.49 8.82
N LYS A 10 -18.16 7.05 7.94
CA LYS A 10 -19.62 6.82 7.91
C LYS A 10 -20.01 5.64 7.02
N MET A 11 -19.18 5.33 6.00
CA MET A 11 -19.44 4.24 5.07
C MET A 11 -19.36 2.87 5.74
N ASP A 12 -20.06 1.87 5.19
CA ASP A 12 -19.94 0.49 5.65
C ASP A 12 -18.63 -0.13 5.18
N PHE A 13 -17.93 -0.84 6.09
CA PHE A 13 -16.67 -1.51 5.81
C PHE A 13 -16.82 -2.98 5.42
N GLY A 14 -18.02 -3.55 5.56
CA GLY A 14 -18.26 -4.98 5.41
C GLY A 14 -17.94 -5.57 4.04
N LYS A 15 -17.95 -4.75 2.98
CA LYS A 15 -17.61 -5.20 1.61
C LYS A 15 -16.08 -5.25 1.33
N TYR A 16 -15.26 -4.67 2.22
CA TYR A 16 -13.81 -4.64 2.02
C TYR A 16 -13.13 -5.79 2.74
N ARG A 17 -11.97 -6.20 2.25
CA ARG A 17 -11.13 -7.22 2.87
C ARG A 17 -9.96 -6.63 3.66
N LEU A 18 -9.57 -5.41 3.31
CA LEU A 18 -8.48 -4.66 3.92
C LEU A 18 -8.86 -3.19 4.01
N LEU A 19 -8.59 -2.59 5.15
CA LEU A 19 -8.60 -1.14 5.34
C LEU A 19 -7.17 -0.64 5.51
N ILE A 20 -6.89 0.51 4.91
CA ILE A 20 -5.63 1.22 5.07
C ILE A 20 -5.93 2.51 5.82
N LEU A 21 -5.26 2.71 6.94
CA LEU A 21 -5.31 3.92 7.75
C LEU A 21 -3.97 4.67 7.57
N PRO A 22 -3.89 5.62 6.62
CA PRO A 22 -2.63 6.29 6.32
C PRO A 22 -2.27 7.34 7.38
N ASP A 23 -1.07 7.26 7.88
CA ASP A 23 -0.28 8.20 8.68
C ASP A 23 -1.00 8.89 9.87
N LEU A 24 -2.10 9.61 9.67
CA LEU A 24 -2.69 10.52 10.66
C LEU A 24 -4.22 10.33 10.86
N ILE A 25 -4.74 9.13 10.72
CA ILE A 25 -6.17 8.85 10.90
C ILE A 25 -6.51 8.69 12.39
N PRO A 26 -7.11 9.69 13.06
CA PRO A 26 -7.51 9.57 14.44
C PRO A 26 -8.76 8.69 14.58
N VAL A 27 -8.84 7.95 15.67
CA VAL A 27 -9.94 7.02 15.93
C VAL A 27 -10.79 7.54 17.11
N ASP A 28 -12.05 7.85 16.83
CA ASP A 28 -13.05 8.10 17.86
C ASP A 28 -13.73 6.79 18.30
N LYS A 29 -14.60 6.87 19.31
CA LYS A 29 -15.32 5.72 19.84
C LYS A 29 -16.14 4.98 18.76
N LYS A 30 -16.79 5.71 17.88
CA LYS A 30 -17.63 5.12 16.81
C LYS A 30 -16.79 4.38 15.78
N LEU A 31 -15.69 4.99 15.35
CA LEU A 31 -14.76 4.38 14.41
C LEU A 31 -14.07 3.16 15.04
N LYS A 32 -13.67 3.23 16.33
CA LYS A 32 -13.14 2.07 17.08
C LYS A 32 -14.09 0.87 17.03
N GLU A 33 -15.37 1.08 17.34
CA GLU A 33 -16.38 0.01 17.30
C GLU A 33 -16.57 -0.57 15.90
N LYS A 34 -16.48 0.27 14.86
CA LYS A 34 -16.54 -0.18 13.45
C LYS A 34 -15.31 -0.98 13.04
N LEU A 35 -14.12 -0.51 13.38
CA LEU A 35 -12.86 -1.21 13.09
C LEU A 35 -12.80 -2.56 13.81
N ASP A 36 -13.21 -2.61 15.06
CA ASP A 36 -13.25 -3.86 15.82
C ASP A 36 -14.24 -4.86 15.20
N ARG A 37 -15.44 -4.41 14.83
CA ARG A 37 -16.41 -5.25 14.13
C ARG A 37 -15.90 -5.73 12.77
N PHE A 38 -15.24 -4.87 12.02
CA PHE A 38 -14.62 -5.21 10.73
C PHE A 38 -13.56 -6.30 10.91
N MET A 39 -12.67 -6.17 11.90
CA MET A 39 -11.64 -7.18 12.18
C MET A 39 -12.23 -8.48 12.72
N ASN A 40 -13.28 -8.43 13.55
CA ASN A 40 -13.99 -9.61 14.03
C ASN A 40 -14.67 -10.39 12.89
N GLY A 41 -15.04 -9.70 11.80
CA GLY A 41 -15.51 -10.31 10.54
C GLY A 41 -14.38 -10.86 9.64
N GLY A 42 -13.12 -10.87 10.10
CA GLY A 42 -11.97 -11.35 9.31
C GLY A 42 -11.32 -10.27 8.45
N GLY A 43 -11.77 -9.03 8.56
CA GLY A 43 -11.15 -7.87 7.91
C GLY A 43 -9.72 -7.63 8.39
N LYS A 44 -8.88 -7.09 7.52
CA LYS A 44 -7.47 -6.82 7.80
C LYS A 44 -7.18 -5.34 7.79
N ILE A 45 -6.15 -4.91 8.51
CA ILE A 45 -5.79 -3.49 8.63
C ILE A 45 -4.30 -3.29 8.38
N PHE A 46 -3.97 -2.29 7.56
CA PHE A 46 -2.66 -1.67 7.53
C PHE A 46 -2.77 -0.26 8.11
N LEU A 47 -1.85 0.10 9.00
CA LEU A 47 -1.80 1.42 9.60
C LEU A 47 -0.36 1.91 9.70
N SER A 48 -0.16 3.23 9.66
CA SER A 48 1.17 3.84 9.72
C SER A 48 1.19 5.05 10.65
N HIS A 49 2.34 5.29 11.25
CA HIS A 49 2.65 6.43 12.11
C HIS A 49 1.62 6.61 13.24
N GLU A 50 0.89 7.69 13.28
CA GLU A 50 -0.11 8.01 14.31
C GLU A 50 -1.54 7.57 13.93
N ALA A 51 -1.71 6.94 12.77
CA ALA A 51 -3.01 6.40 12.40
C ALA A 51 -3.45 5.32 13.40
N GLY A 52 -4.68 5.39 13.82
CA GLY A 52 -5.23 4.47 14.80
C GLY A 52 -5.14 4.95 16.26
N LEU A 53 -4.51 6.09 16.54
CA LEU A 53 -4.52 6.67 17.88
C LEU A 53 -5.91 7.20 18.24
N ILE A 54 -6.29 6.98 19.50
CA ILE A 54 -7.56 7.47 20.04
C ILE A 54 -7.51 9.00 20.12
N LYS A 55 -8.58 9.63 19.64
CA LYS A 55 -8.77 11.07 19.76
C LYS A 55 -9.30 11.39 21.16
N GLU A 56 -8.43 11.60 22.12
CA GLU A 56 -8.81 12.00 23.49
C GLU A 56 -8.55 13.47 23.77
N LYS A 57 -9.29 13.96 24.80
CA LYS A 57 -9.18 15.37 25.25
C LYS A 57 -8.04 15.61 26.25
N GLU A 58 -7.46 14.57 26.83
CA GLU A 58 -6.53 14.66 27.97
C GLU A 58 -5.27 13.79 27.77
N GLY A 59 -4.35 14.23 26.92
CA GLY A 59 -2.92 13.91 27.05
C GLY A 59 -2.42 12.46 26.87
N ILE A 60 -3.22 11.43 27.05
CA ILE A 60 -2.82 10.04 26.86
C ILE A 60 -3.15 9.62 25.44
N ARG A 61 -2.12 9.26 24.70
CA ARG A 61 -2.26 8.79 23.31
C ARG A 61 -2.04 7.28 23.28
N GLU A 62 -3.07 6.52 22.93
CA GLU A 62 -3.00 5.07 22.78
C GLU A 62 -3.65 4.59 21.47
N PHE A 63 -3.20 3.46 20.97
CA PHE A 63 -3.83 2.85 19.80
C PHE A 63 -5.20 2.26 20.18
N ALA A 64 -6.18 2.44 19.27
CA ALA A 64 -7.57 2.09 19.53
C ALA A 64 -7.81 0.60 19.78
N LEU A 65 -7.07 -0.30 19.14
CA LEU A 65 -7.27 -1.74 19.23
C LEU A 65 -5.99 -2.47 19.69
N PRO A 66 -6.02 -3.14 20.86
CA PRO A 66 -4.87 -3.89 21.38
C PRO A 66 -4.40 -5.02 20.46
N ARG A 67 -5.26 -5.53 19.57
CA ARG A 67 -4.93 -6.59 18.61
C ARG A 67 -3.95 -6.16 17.52
N TRP A 68 -3.69 -4.87 17.35
CA TRP A 68 -2.62 -4.38 16.47
C TRP A 68 -1.22 -4.67 17.01
N GLY A 69 -1.11 -5.09 18.27
CA GLY A 69 0.12 -5.59 18.85
C GLY A 69 1.16 -4.52 19.17
N ILE A 70 0.74 -3.26 19.29
CA ILE A 70 1.60 -2.10 19.54
C ILE A 70 1.08 -1.22 20.67
N SER A 71 2.00 -0.56 21.38
CA SER A 71 1.72 0.54 22.31
C SER A 71 2.49 1.79 21.92
N TYR A 72 1.83 2.94 21.95
CA TYR A 72 2.43 4.24 21.62
C TYR A 72 3.27 4.77 22.77
N LYS A 73 4.49 5.25 22.50
CA LYS A 73 5.40 5.86 23.50
C LYS A 73 5.59 7.35 23.27
N GLY A 74 5.42 7.83 22.06
CA GLY A 74 5.61 9.22 21.71
C GLY A 74 6.08 9.41 20.29
N GLU A 75 6.51 10.61 19.99
CA GLU A 75 7.26 10.88 18.76
C GLU A 75 8.61 10.19 18.81
N ALA A 76 9.08 9.69 17.67
CA ALA A 76 10.40 9.11 17.59
C ALA A 76 11.50 10.12 17.99
N PRO A 77 12.50 9.71 18.79
CA PRO A 77 13.53 10.62 19.29
C PRO A 77 14.55 11.05 18.22
N TYR A 78 14.55 10.38 17.07
CA TYR A 78 15.51 10.60 15.98
C TYR A 78 14.83 11.07 14.70
N GLU A 79 15.54 11.96 13.95
CA GLU A 79 15.12 12.45 12.64
C GLU A 79 16.32 12.94 11.84
N PRO A 80 16.63 12.30 10.69
CA PRO A 80 16.10 11.01 10.23
C PRO A 80 16.68 9.82 11.01
N ASP A 81 16.05 8.69 10.85
CA ASP A 81 16.53 7.39 11.32
C ASP A 81 16.52 6.38 10.16
N PHE A 82 16.71 5.07 10.45
CA PHE A 82 16.95 4.08 9.41
C PHE A 82 16.17 2.80 9.67
N ILE A 83 15.79 2.11 8.60
CA ILE A 83 15.24 0.75 8.66
C ILE A 83 15.98 -0.19 7.70
N VAL A 84 16.01 -1.47 8.05
CA VAL A 84 16.48 -2.54 7.18
C VAL A 84 15.38 -3.59 7.07
N PRO A 85 14.44 -3.46 6.11
CA PRO A 85 13.38 -4.44 5.94
C PRO A 85 13.95 -5.82 5.60
N LYS A 86 13.47 -6.85 6.32
CA LYS A 86 13.92 -8.24 6.19
C LYS A 86 12.72 -9.17 5.96
N GLY A 87 13.00 -10.44 5.66
CA GLY A 87 11.97 -11.45 5.45
C GLY A 87 11.04 -11.12 4.28
N GLU A 88 9.77 -11.50 4.38
CA GLU A 88 8.79 -11.26 3.32
C GLU A 88 8.52 -9.76 3.08
N ALA A 89 8.53 -8.93 4.14
CA ALA A 89 8.38 -7.49 3.97
C ALA A 89 9.53 -6.87 3.15
N GLY A 90 10.76 -7.36 3.32
CA GLY A 90 11.95 -6.91 2.58
C GLY A 90 12.19 -7.61 1.25
N LYS A 91 11.31 -8.49 0.79
CA LYS A 91 11.50 -9.30 -0.42
C LYS A 91 11.77 -8.46 -1.66
N GLY A 92 12.92 -8.72 -2.31
CA GLY A 92 13.35 -7.98 -3.50
C GLY A 92 13.80 -6.54 -3.24
N LEU A 93 14.02 -6.18 -1.97
CA LEU A 93 14.75 -4.97 -1.57
C LEU A 93 16.22 -5.32 -1.27
N PRO A 94 17.17 -4.42 -1.52
CA PRO A 94 18.52 -4.60 -1.05
C PRO A 94 18.56 -4.58 0.49
N CYS A 95 19.38 -5.46 1.08
CA CYS A 95 19.55 -5.53 2.53
C CYS A 95 20.54 -4.42 2.98
N VAL A 96 20.11 -3.19 2.85
CA VAL A 96 20.82 -1.98 3.24
C VAL A 96 19.95 -1.10 4.12
N GLU A 97 20.54 -0.15 4.79
CA GLU A 97 19.83 0.84 5.59
C GLU A 97 19.12 1.85 4.67
N HIS A 98 17.81 1.93 4.83
CA HIS A 98 16.96 2.89 4.14
C HIS A 98 16.65 4.05 5.08
N VAL A 99 16.93 5.27 4.62
CA VAL A 99 16.72 6.49 5.42
C VAL A 99 15.25 6.84 5.49
N MET A 100 14.78 7.11 6.70
CA MET A 100 13.44 7.59 6.99
C MET A 100 13.50 9.10 7.23
N TYR A 101 13.25 9.90 6.19
CA TYR A 101 13.44 11.36 6.21
C TYR A 101 12.37 12.13 6.98
N VAL A 102 11.28 11.49 7.39
CA VAL A 102 10.22 12.11 8.18
C VAL A 102 10.12 11.36 9.52
N ARG A 103 10.06 12.12 10.59
CA ARG A 103 9.97 11.59 11.95
C ARG A 103 8.85 10.56 12.08
N GLY A 104 9.15 9.45 12.71
CA GLY A 104 8.21 8.37 13.00
C GLY A 104 7.56 8.49 14.37
N SER A 105 6.88 7.43 14.76
CA SER A 105 6.36 7.20 16.11
C SER A 105 7.23 6.19 16.83
N GLU A 106 7.62 6.47 18.07
CA GLU A 106 8.21 5.49 18.95
C GLU A 106 7.10 4.57 19.50
N VAL A 107 7.27 3.28 19.30
CA VAL A 107 6.32 2.26 19.74
C VAL A 107 7.04 1.08 20.41
N GLU A 108 6.31 0.34 21.22
CA GLU A 108 6.71 -0.98 21.70
C GLU A 108 5.77 -2.05 21.14
N ALA A 109 6.31 -3.21 20.80
CA ALA A 109 5.48 -4.38 20.51
C ALA A 109 4.94 -4.96 21.83
N THR A 110 3.62 -5.26 21.84
CA THR A 110 3.00 -5.98 22.96
C THR A 110 3.14 -7.50 22.77
N ASP A 111 2.61 -8.28 23.70
CA ASP A 111 2.54 -9.75 23.59
C ASP A 111 1.78 -10.26 22.34
N ARG A 112 0.97 -9.39 21.72
CA ARG A 112 0.22 -9.67 20.48
C ARG A 112 0.93 -9.21 19.20
N GLY A 113 2.07 -8.54 19.33
CA GLY A 113 2.82 -7.97 18.21
C GLY A 113 4.11 -8.74 17.93
N LYS A 114 4.34 -9.07 16.67
CA LYS A 114 5.59 -9.64 16.19
C LYS A 114 6.39 -8.58 15.45
N VAL A 115 7.58 -8.26 15.96
CA VAL A 115 8.47 -7.30 15.29
C VAL A 115 9.04 -7.90 14.01
N CYS A 116 8.80 -7.23 12.89
CA CYS A 116 9.31 -7.62 11.58
C CYS A 116 10.54 -6.79 11.16
N CYS A 117 10.67 -5.58 11.69
CA CYS A 117 11.79 -4.70 11.42
C CYS A 117 12.00 -3.75 12.60
N MET A 118 13.26 -3.55 12.99
CA MET A 118 13.66 -2.54 13.98
C MET A 118 14.11 -1.26 13.27
N VAL A 119 13.92 -0.14 13.94
CA VAL A 119 14.52 1.14 13.57
C VAL A 119 15.93 1.22 14.13
N LYS A 120 16.86 1.75 13.35
CA LYS A 120 18.22 2.05 13.78
C LYS A 120 18.38 3.56 13.92
N ARG A 121 19.04 3.97 15.00
CA ARG A 121 19.29 5.39 15.26
C ARG A 121 20.47 5.93 14.43
N PRO A 122 20.52 7.24 14.15
CA PRO A 122 21.71 7.89 13.65
C PRO A 122 22.79 7.94 14.74
N VAL A 123 24.02 8.24 14.34
CA VAL A 123 25.11 8.50 15.31
C VAL A 123 24.76 9.68 16.22
N PHE A 124 24.11 10.71 15.68
CA PHE A 124 23.58 11.86 16.41
C PHE A 124 22.40 12.48 15.66
N ASN A 125 21.51 13.16 16.38
CA ASN A 125 20.52 14.04 15.78
C ASN A 125 21.20 15.32 15.28
N ARG A 126 20.84 15.78 14.08
CA ARG A 126 21.35 17.04 13.55
C ARG A 126 20.73 18.22 14.30
N THR A 127 21.60 19.10 14.77
CA THR A 127 21.22 20.39 15.35
C THR A 127 22.15 21.46 14.74
N TYR A 128 21.90 22.74 15.01
CA TYR A 128 22.80 23.79 14.55
C TYR A 128 24.21 23.71 15.16
N GLU A 129 24.34 23.10 16.36
CA GLU A 129 25.62 22.91 17.05
C GLU A 129 26.32 21.61 16.64
N HIS A 130 25.53 20.62 16.16
CA HIS A 130 26.04 19.29 15.84
C HIS A 130 25.42 18.81 14.53
N PHE A 131 26.16 18.94 13.43
CA PHE A 131 25.67 18.66 12.09
C PHE A 131 26.70 17.98 11.19
N SER A 132 26.24 17.44 10.09
CA SER A 132 27.01 16.92 8.97
C SER A 132 26.69 17.73 7.71
N SER A 133 27.56 17.68 6.70
CA SER A 133 27.31 18.33 5.39
C SER A 133 26.17 17.71 4.59
N HIS A 134 25.73 16.51 4.95
CA HIS A 134 24.62 15.79 4.33
C HIS A 134 23.31 16.03 5.04
N MET A 135 22.17 15.69 4.41
CA MET A 135 20.84 15.83 5.01
C MET A 135 20.66 14.98 6.28
N HIS A 136 21.45 13.93 6.46
CA HIS A 136 21.39 13.04 7.62
C HIS A 136 22.78 12.65 8.12
N ALA A 137 22.88 12.42 9.42
CA ALA A 137 24.04 11.76 10.01
C ALA A 137 24.03 10.27 9.60
N PRO A 138 25.19 9.60 9.57
CA PRO A 138 25.26 8.16 9.31
C PRO A 138 24.46 7.36 10.37
N SER A 139 24.01 6.16 9.99
CA SER A 139 23.47 5.20 10.95
C SER A 139 24.56 4.77 11.95
N SER A 140 24.17 4.63 13.20
CA SER A 140 25.04 4.02 14.24
C SER A 140 25.06 2.49 14.16
N GLY A 141 24.13 1.89 13.41
CA GLY A 141 23.89 0.45 13.39
C GLY A 141 23.07 -0.07 14.56
N GLU A 142 22.82 0.73 15.60
CA GLU A 142 22.11 0.34 16.82
C GLU A 142 20.58 0.34 16.62
N GLU A 143 19.95 -0.78 16.90
CA GLU A 143 18.50 -0.95 16.87
C GLU A 143 17.87 -0.36 18.14
N VAL A 144 16.78 0.41 18.01
CA VAL A 144 16.20 1.18 19.12
C VAL A 144 14.73 0.85 19.40
N TYR A 145 13.86 0.86 18.43
CA TYR A 145 12.44 0.56 18.60
C TYR A 145 11.87 -0.13 17.34
N PRO A 146 10.69 -0.77 17.45
CA PRO A 146 10.07 -1.42 16.30
C PRO A 146 9.69 -0.45 15.19
N GLY A 147 10.10 -0.75 13.95
CA GLY A 147 9.72 0.00 12.75
C GLY A 147 8.55 -0.63 11.99
N ILE A 148 8.44 -1.97 12.03
CA ILE A 148 7.33 -2.72 11.42
C ILE A 148 6.90 -3.80 12.40
N VAL A 149 5.62 -3.85 12.71
CA VAL A 149 5.01 -4.85 13.60
C VAL A 149 3.84 -5.54 12.93
N GLU A 150 3.84 -6.86 12.96
CA GLU A 150 2.72 -7.71 12.57
C GLU A 150 1.85 -7.99 13.79
N GLY A 151 0.59 -7.55 13.75
CA GLY A 151 -0.44 -7.86 14.74
C GLY A 151 -1.44 -8.89 14.21
N GLU A 152 -2.53 -9.08 14.96
CA GLU A 152 -3.62 -9.96 14.53
C GLU A 152 -4.31 -9.37 13.29
N ASN A 153 -4.19 -10.03 12.13
CA ASN A 153 -4.72 -9.53 10.85
C ASN A 153 -4.34 -8.07 10.53
N SER A 154 -3.17 -7.63 10.96
CA SER A 154 -2.74 -6.24 10.78
C SER A 154 -1.24 -6.10 10.61
N PHE A 155 -0.84 -5.00 9.98
CA PHE A 155 0.54 -4.51 9.97
C PHE A 155 0.56 -3.05 10.36
N TYR A 156 1.50 -2.70 11.21
CA TYR A 156 1.82 -1.34 11.59
C TYR A 156 3.19 -0.94 11.08
N PHE A 157 3.31 0.28 10.58
CA PHE A 157 4.54 0.91 10.16
C PHE A 157 4.79 2.19 10.97
N ALA A 158 5.93 2.28 11.66
CA ALA A 158 6.19 3.36 12.63
C ALA A 158 6.35 4.75 12.00
N HIS A 159 6.74 4.82 10.72
CA HIS A 159 6.91 6.09 10.02
C HIS A 159 5.71 6.42 9.14
N PRO A 160 5.52 7.72 8.79
CA PRO A 160 4.48 8.15 7.87
C PRO A 160 4.87 7.80 6.42
N ILE A 161 4.74 6.51 6.06
CA ILE A 161 5.21 5.96 4.79
C ILE A 161 4.53 6.59 3.57
N PHE A 162 3.26 7.00 3.70
CA PHE A 162 2.54 7.67 2.61
C PHE A 162 3.04 9.09 2.41
N THR A 163 3.30 9.82 3.50
CA THR A 163 3.92 11.16 3.46
C THR A 163 5.33 11.08 2.88
N ILE A 164 6.15 10.13 3.32
CA ILE A 164 7.52 9.91 2.78
C ILE A 164 7.45 9.63 1.28
N TYR A 165 6.53 8.74 0.85
CA TYR A 165 6.38 8.42 -0.56
C TYR A 165 5.88 9.63 -1.37
N HIS A 166 4.98 10.42 -0.81
CA HIS A 166 4.49 11.65 -1.46
C HIS A 166 5.62 12.67 -1.68
N LEU A 167 6.43 12.92 -0.65
CA LEU A 167 7.50 13.93 -0.68
C LEU A 167 8.71 13.52 -1.52
N TYR A 168 9.16 12.28 -1.38
CA TYR A 168 10.47 11.84 -1.90
C TYR A 168 10.38 10.74 -2.97
N ARG A 169 9.22 10.12 -3.13
CA ARG A 169 8.93 9.04 -4.09
C ARG A 169 9.96 7.89 -4.12
N PRO A 170 10.49 7.43 -2.99
CA PRO A 170 11.49 6.38 -2.99
C PRO A 170 10.85 5.06 -3.41
N GLY A 171 11.36 4.46 -4.49
CA GLY A 171 10.81 3.23 -5.07
C GLY A 171 10.76 2.05 -4.08
N TRP A 172 11.67 2.02 -3.11
CA TRP A 172 11.70 1.00 -2.08
C TRP A 172 10.48 1.07 -1.13
N CYS A 173 9.98 2.27 -0.79
CA CYS A 173 8.75 2.42 0.02
C CYS A 173 7.56 1.74 -0.66
N ARG A 174 7.38 1.98 -1.97
CA ARG A 174 6.33 1.33 -2.74
C ARG A 174 6.50 -0.19 -2.75
N LYS A 175 7.73 -0.68 -2.95
CA LYS A 175 8.01 -2.11 -2.95
C LYS A 175 7.71 -2.75 -1.60
N LEU A 176 8.15 -2.13 -0.51
CA LEU A 176 7.89 -2.55 0.86
C LEU A 176 6.38 -2.60 1.14
N PHE A 177 5.67 -1.53 0.83
CA PHE A 177 4.21 -1.47 0.97
C PHE A 177 3.51 -2.58 0.18
N CYS A 178 3.89 -2.80 -1.10
CA CYS A 178 3.34 -3.88 -1.91
C CYS A 178 3.62 -5.27 -1.32
N ASN A 179 4.80 -5.49 -0.73
CA ASN A 179 5.10 -6.75 -0.06
C ASN A 179 4.16 -6.98 1.14
N ILE A 180 3.94 -5.97 1.97
CA ILE A 180 3.00 -6.06 3.10
C ILE A 180 1.57 -6.28 2.60
N MET A 181 1.15 -5.59 1.52
CA MET A 181 -0.16 -5.83 0.90
C MET A 181 -0.30 -7.28 0.41
N ASN A 182 0.74 -7.85 -0.18
CA ASN A 182 0.74 -9.26 -0.60
C ASN A 182 0.63 -10.23 0.59
N MET A 183 1.20 -9.90 1.74
CA MET A 183 1.04 -10.69 2.97
C MET A 183 -0.40 -10.59 3.52
N LEU A 184 -0.98 -9.40 3.51
CA LEU A 184 -2.36 -9.17 3.94
C LEU A 184 -3.38 -9.73 2.94
N LEU A 185 -3.15 -9.55 1.64
CA LEU A 185 -4.04 -9.99 0.55
C LEU A 185 -3.26 -10.81 -0.49
N PRO A 186 -2.91 -12.08 -0.21
CA PRO A 186 -2.02 -12.88 -1.06
C PRO A 186 -2.57 -13.17 -2.46
N ASN A 187 -3.89 -13.06 -2.64
CA ASN A 187 -4.56 -13.35 -3.91
C ASN A 187 -5.32 -12.11 -4.41
N PRO A 188 -4.63 -11.12 -5.01
CA PRO A 188 -5.30 -9.93 -5.55
C PRO A 188 -6.25 -10.31 -6.69
N VAL A 189 -7.30 -9.49 -6.86
CA VAL A 189 -8.30 -9.70 -7.93
C VAL A 189 -7.66 -9.57 -9.30
N VAL A 190 -6.68 -8.67 -9.44
CA VAL A 190 -5.95 -8.47 -10.71
C VAL A 190 -4.45 -8.53 -10.46
N LYS A 191 -3.74 -9.27 -11.31
CA LYS A 191 -2.26 -9.26 -11.42
C LYS A 191 -1.88 -8.84 -12.82
N HIS A 192 -0.72 -8.23 -12.98
CA HIS A 192 -0.15 -7.90 -14.30
C HIS A 192 1.37 -7.87 -14.26
N ASN A 193 2.01 -8.02 -15.44
CA ASN A 193 3.46 -7.92 -15.60
C ASN A 193 3.93 -6.51 -16.01
N GLY A 194 3.00 -5.58 -16.22
CA GLY A 194 3.31 -4.22 -16.65
C GLY A 194 4.05 -3.40 -15.59
N PRO A 195 4.65 -2.26 -15.98
CA PRO A 195 5.36 -1.35 -15.08
C PRO A 195 4.42 -0.70 -14.06
N SER A 196 4.99 0.01 -13.10
CA SER A 196 4.20 0.71 -12.08
C SER A 196 3.38 1.89 -12.59
N SER A 197 3.66 2.35 -13.79
CA SER A 197 2.88 3.37 -14.51
C SER A 197 1.66 2.80 -15.24
N LEU A 198 1.52 1.45 -15.30
CA LEU A 198 0.31 0.83 -15.82
C LEU A 198 -0.75 0.80 -14.71
N GLU A 199 -1.79 1.59 -14.87
CA GLU A 199 -2.98 1.56 -14.04
C GLU A 199 -3.94 0.50 -14.58
N VAL A 200 -4.47 -0.34 -13.68
CA VAL A 200 -5.36 -1.43 -14.04
C VAL A 200 -6.59 -1.37 -13.17
N GLU A 201 -7.74 -1.21 -13.78
CA GLU A 201 -9.03 -1.17 -13.11
C GLU A 201 -9.96 -2.25 -13.66
N LEU A 202 -10.68 -2.91 -12.77
CA LEU A 202 -11.67 -3.94 -13.11
C LEU A 202 -13.03 -3.55 -12.56
N LEU A 203 -13.97 -3.31 -13.44
CA LEU A 203 -15.36 -2.96 -13.12
C LEU A 203 -16.30 -4.11 -13.49
N GLU A 204 -17.36 -4.27 -12.69
CA GLU A 204 -18.42 -5.24 -12.99
C GLU A 204 -19.69 -4.50 -13.45
N GLN A 205 -20.20 -4.88 -14.61
CA GLN A 205 -21.51 -4.49 -15.13
C GLN A 205 -22.46 -5.69 -15.01
N LYS A 206 -23.15 -5.76 -13.86
CA LYS A 206 -23.97 -6.93 -13.48
C LYS A 206 -25.14 -7.16 -14.41
N GLU A 207 -25.80 -6.11 -14.85
CA GLU A 207 -26.96 -6.18 -15.74
C GLU A 207 -26.58 -6.73 -17.10
N GLU A 208 -25.40 -6.35 -17.61
CA GLU A 208 -24.85 -6.84 -18.89
C GLU A 208 -24.07 -8.14 -18.73
N LYS A 209 -23.94 -8.67 -17.52
CA LYS A 209 -23.17 -9.89 -17.18
C LYS A 209 -21.76 -9.85 -17.78
N ARG A 210 -21.03 -8.78 -17.47
CA ARG A 210 -19.64 -8.64 -17.93
C ARG A 210 -18.75 -7.94 -16.92
N LEU A 211 -17.45 -8.25 -17.00
CA LEU A 211 -16.37 -7.50 -16.36
C LEU A 211 -15.70 -6.63 -17.41
N ILE A 212 -15.39 -5.39 -17.06
CA ILE A 212 -14.65 -4.47 -17.92
C ILE A 212 -13.29 -4.24 -17.30
N LEU A 213 -12.25 -4.64 -18.02
CA LEU A 213 -10.85 -4.39 -17.66
C LEU A 213 -10.36 -3.15 -18.39
N HIS A 214 -9.91 -2.15 -17.64
CA HIS A 214 -9.23 -0.97 -18.15
C HIS A 214 -7.74 -1.08 -17.90
N LEU A 215 -6.94 -0.81 -18.93
CA LEU A 215 -5.50 -0.71 -18.90
C LEU A 215 -5.12 0.70 -19.37
N LEU A 216 -4.59 1.52 -18.44
CA LEU A 216 -4.20 2.90 -18.72
C LEU A 216 -2.70 3.05 -18.51
N HIS A 217 -2.03 3.57 -19.52
CA HIS A 217 -0.61 3.86 -19.46
C HIS A 217 -0.29 5.23 -20.01
N TYR A 218 -0.18 6.19 -19.10
CA TYR A 218 0.28 7.54 -19.38
C TYR A 218 1.42 7.88 -18.40
N ILE A 219 2.46 8.51 -18.92
CA ILE A 219 3.59 8.98 -18.08
C ILE A 219 3.52 10.49 -18.03
N PRO A 220 2.90 11.08 -17.00
CA PRO A 220 2.89 12.52 -16.83
C PRO A 220 4.29 13.03 -16.52
N GLN A 221 4.66 14.11 -17.16
CA GLN A 221 5.91 14.84 -16.94
C GLN A 221 5.62 16.12 -16.20
N HIS A 222 6.30 16.30 -15.07
CA HIS A 222 6.20 17.50 -14.27
C HIS A 222 7.01 18.62 -14.92
N ARG A 223 6.33 19.53 -15.64
CA ARG A 223 6.94 20.62 -16.40
C ARG A 223 6.91 21.96 -15.67
N SER A 224 6.02 22.11 -14.71
CA SER A 224 5.91 23.30 -13.86
C SER A 224 5.41 22.92 -12.47
N GLU A 225 5.44 23.85 -11.54
CA GLU A 225 5.00 23.64 -10.14
C GLU A 225 3.56 23.10 -10.03
N TYR A 226 2.69 23.46 -10.99
CA TYR A 226 1.26 23.19 -10.90
C TYR A 226 0.69 22.34 -12.03
N VAL A 227 1.50 21.97 -13.04
CA VAL A 227 1.00 21.32 -14.25
C VAL A 227 1.85 20.12 -14.61
N ASP A 228 1.19 18.97 -14.68
CA ASP A 228 1.72 17.77 -15.33
C ASP A 228 1.18 17.69 -16.77
N THR A 229 2.06 17.33 -17.69
CA THR A 229 1.70 17.14 -19.10
C THR A 229 2.06 15.75 -19.56
N VAL A 230 1.23 15.17 -20.44
CA VAL A 230 1.58 13.96 -21.18
C VAL A 230 1.95 14.40 -22.58
N GLU A 231 3.24 14.48 -22.89
CA GLU A 231 3.71 14.92 -24.20
C GLU A 231 3.65 13.79 -25.24
N GLU A 232 3.97 12.57 -24.78
CA GLU A 232 4.03 11.41 -25.65
C GLU A 232 3.33 10.22 -25.02
N ILE A 233 2.61 9.47 -25.85
CA ILE A 233 2.02 8.19 -25.42
C ILE A 233 3.02 7.08 -25.77
N ILE A 234 3.67 6.54 -24.73
CA ILE A 234 4.64 5.46 -24.86
C ILE A 234 3.89 4.12 -24.77
N PRO A 235 3.86 3.32 -25.85
CA PRO A 235 3.13 2.05 -25.80
C PRO A 235 3.85 0.99 -24.96
N LEU A 236 3.08 0.18 -24.25
CA LEU A 236 3.54 -1.07 -23.65
C LEU A 236 3.24 -2.23 -24.57
N TYR A 237 4.17 -3.17 -24.68
CA TYR A 237 4.01 -4.38 -25.47
C TYR A 237 3.99 -5.61 -24.59
N HIS A 238 3.27 -6.65 -25.02
CA HIS A 238 3.20 -7.96 -24.34
C HIS A 238 2.77 -7.86 -22.89
N VAL A 239 1.74 -7.06 -22.63
CA VAL A 239 1.14 -6.95 -21.29
C VAL A 239 0.32 -8.21 -21.02
N GLU A 240 0.61 -8.87 -19.91
CA GLU A 240 -0.15 -10.02 -19.43
C GLU A 240 -0.94 -9.62 -18.18
N VAL A 241 -2.20 -10.03 -18.14
CA VAL A 241 -3.11 -9.74 -17.02
C VAL A 241 -3.78 -11.02 -16.56
N TRP A 242 -3.87 -11.20 -15.25
CA TRP A 242 -4.58 -12.32 -14.62
C TRP A 242 -5.70 -11.76 -13.75
N ILE A 243 -6.94 -12.13 -14.05
CA ILE A 243 -8.16 -11.69 -13.34
C ILE A 243 -8.71 -12.86 -12.55
N LYS A 244 -8.80 -12.69 -11.22
CA LYS A 244 -9.47 -13.67 -10.36
C LYS A 244 -10.98 -13.45 -10.42
N THR A 245 -11.71 -14.45 -10.84
CA THR A 245 -13.17 -14.41 -10.89
C THR A 245 -13.76 -15.79 -10.58
N GLU A 246 -14.86 -15.81 -9.84
CA GLU A 246 -15.67 -17.01 -9.62
C GLU A 246 -16.65 -17.25 -10.77
N LYS A 247 -16.82 -16.26 -11.63
CA LYS A 247 -17.71 -16.30 -12.78
C LYS A 247 -17.04 -17.02 -13.93
N LYS A 248 -17.79 -17.87 -14.61
CA LYS A 248 -17.29 -18.61 -15.77
C LYS A 248 -17.26 -17.68 -16.97
N PRO A 249 -16.07 -17.32 -17.52
CA PRO A 249 -15.99 -16.46 -18.69
C PRO A 249 -16.49 -17.24 -19.92
N GLU A 250 -17.24 -16.56 -20.79
CA GLU A 250 -17.72 -17.07 -22.08
C GLU A 250 -16.84 -16.60 -23.23
N GLY A 251 -16.25 -15.40 -23.10
CA GLY A 251 -15.40 -14.80 -24.09
C GLY A 251 -14.94 -13.41 -23.67
N ALA A 252 -14.02 -12.85 -24.42
CA ALA A 252 -13.55 -11.49 -24.23
C ALA A 252 -13.38 -10.79 -25.58
N ILE A 253 -13.62 -9.47 -25.61
CA ILE A 253 -13.42 -8.62 -26.77
C ILE A 253 -12.72 -7.33 -26.37
N PHE A 254 -11.93 -6.76 -27.29
CA PHE A 254 -11.49 -5.37 -27.18
C PHE A 254 -12.66 -4.43 -27.42
N VAL A 255 -12.71 -3.34 -26.67
CA VAL A 255 -13.75 -2.32 -26.77
C VAL A 255 -13.07 -0.98 -27.09
N PRO A 256 -13.57 -0.21 -28.09
CA PRO A 256 -14.82 -0.40 -28.86
C PRO A 256 -14.70 -1.29 -30.10
N GLU A 257 -13.52 -1.82 -30.42
CA GLU A 257 -13.23 -2.47 -31.72
C GLU A 257 -14.07 -3.74 -31.98
N GLY A 258 -14.46 -4.46 -30.94
CA GLY A 258 -15.20 -5.71 -31.04
C GLY A 258 -14.34 -6.92 -31.42
N GLU A 259 -13.01 -6.75 -31.49
CA GLU A 259 -12.09 -7.83 -31.83
C GLU A 259 -11.99 -8.86 -30.71
N PRO A 260 -12.00 -10.17 -31.01
CA PRO A 260 -11.90 -11.20 -29.98
C PRO A 260 -10.54 -11.17 -29.28
N VAL A 261 -10.56 -11.50 -27.99
CA VAL A 261 -9.38 -11.64 -27.14
C VAL A 261 -9.28 -13.08 -26.64
N ASP A 262 -8.13 -13.70 -26.85
CA ASP A 262 -7.86 -15.02 -26.35
C ASP A 262 -7.75 -15.00 -24.81
N ILE A 263 -8.51 -15.87 -24.16
CA ILE A 263 -8.48 -16.06 -22.71
C ILE A 263 -8.10 -17.49 -22.36
N ARG A 264 -7.36 -17.66 -21.24
CA ARG A 264 -7.01 -18.97 -20.70
C ARG A 264 -7.33 -19.01 -19.21
N LEU A 265 -7.71 -20.17 -18.72
CA LEU A 265 -7.89 -20.39 -17.28
C LEU A 265 -6.63 -21.02 -16.72
N GLU A 266 -5.95 -20.31 -15.83
CA GLU A 266 -4.70 -20.73 -15.19
C GLU A 266 -4.77 -20.43 -13.68
N ASP A 267 -4.57 -21.42 -12.83
CA ASP A 267 -4.49 -21.28 -11.36
C ASP A 267 -5.65 -20.47 -10.71
N GLY A 268 -6.86 -20.60 -11.25
CA GLY A 268 -8.04 -19.88 -10.76
C GLY A 268 -8.13 -18.41 -11.22
N TYR A 269 -7.33 -18.03 -12.20
CA TYR A 269 -7.37 -16.74 -12.88
C TYR A 269 -7.72 -16.89 -14.36
N VAL A 270 -8.37 -15.90 -14.90
CA VAL A 270 -8.48 -15.68 -16.34
C VAL A 270 -7.23 -14.94 -16.79
N HIS A 271 -6.41 -15.57 -17.59
CA HIS A 271 -5.20 -15.00 -18.17
C HIS A 271 -5.48 -14.40 -19.54
N ILE A 272 -5.02 -13.18 -19.74
CA ILE A 272 -5.19 -12.40 -20.97
C ILE A 272 -3.84 -11.86 -21.41
N LYS A 273 -3.53 -12.01 -22.72
CA LYS A 273 -2.36 -11.39 -23.35
C LYS A 273 -2.79 -10.24 -24.23
N VAL A 274 -2.25 -9.05 -23.94
CA VAL A 274 -2.49 -7.82 -24.70
C VAL A 274 -1.23 -7.45 -25.45
N ALA A 275 -1.28 -7.54 -26.77
CA ALA A 275 -0.11 -7.29 -27.61
C ALA A 275 0.44 -5.87 -27.45
N LYS A 276 -0.46 -4.88 -27.38
CA LYS A 276 -0.10 -3.46 -27.25
C LYS A 276 -1.12 -2.72 -26.39
N VAL A 277 -0.64 -1.90 -25.46
CA VAL A 277 -1.42 -0.89 -24.72
C VAL A 277 -0.83 0.47 -25.05
N GLU A 278 -1.60 1.32 -25.72
CA GLU A 278 -1.21 2.67 -26.14
C GLU A 278 -2.20 3.66 -25.56
N GLY A 279 -1.79 4.33 -24.48
CA GLY A 279 -2.67 5.17 -23.69
C GLY A 279 -3.70 4.33 -22.92
N HIS A 280 -4.86 4.11 -23.51
CA HIS A 280 -5.95 3.33 -22.90
C HIS A 280 -6.34 2.12 -23.76
N ARG A 281 -6.47 0.97 -23.14
CA ARG A 281 -7.02 -0.25 -23.74
C ARG A 281 -8.10 -0.83 -22.85
N MET A 282 -9.21 -1.20 -23.42
CA MET A 282 -10.36 -1.73 -22.69
C MET A 282 -10.76 -3.11 -23.21
N ILE A 283 -11.07 -4.03 -22.28
CA ILE A 283 -11.48 -5.41 -22.59
C ILE A 283 -12.76 -5.72 -21.83
N ALA A 284 -13.78 -6.18 -22.53
CA ALA A 284 -15.00 -6.70 -21.95
C ALA A 284 -14.96 -8.22 -21.90
N LEU A 285 -15.12 -8.80 -20.70
CA LEU A 285 -15.23 -10.24 -20.46
C LEU A 285 -16.68 -10.56 -20.15
N SER A 286 -17.36 -11.29 -21.03
CA SER A 286 -18.71 -11.79 -20.78
C SER A 286 -18.70 -13.03 -19.92
N TYR A 287 -19.73 -13.19 -19.06
CA TYR A 287 -19.91 -14.36 -18.18
C TYR A 287 -21.37 -14.76 -18.08
N ARG A 288 -21.62 -15.99 -17.65
CA ARG A 288 -22.97 -16.52 -17.36
C ARG A 288 -23.47 -16.14 -16.01
#